data_25929f178a44b3471ba33b54668093ca
#
_entry.id   25929f178a44b3471ba33b54668093ca
#
_cell.length_a   1.000
_cell.length_b   1.000
_cell.length_c   1.000
_cell.angle_alpha   90.00
_cell.angle_beta   90.00
_cell.angle_gamma   90.00
#
_symmetry.space_group_name_H-M   'P 1'
#
loop_
_entity.id
_entity.type
_entity.pdbx_description
1 polymer ?
#
loop_
_entity_poly.entity_id
_entity_poly.type
_entity_poly.pdbx_seq_one_letter_code
_entity_poly.pdbx_strand_id
1 'polypeptide(L)'
;VAARHAAPMIDIRLSQMEPSDLRGIPFRVENRVEWAVPAMLPDIHRHGPNGILFLDEITSAPPSVSAAAYQLILDRRLGAYEVPEGWAIFAAGNRQGDRGVTYTMPAPLANRFSHFEVEANLDDWVGWAYANGIDERLIAFLRFRPELLFDFDTAHNPVAFPSPRSWEVA
;
A
#
# COMPACT_ATOMS: atom_id res chain seq x y z
N VAL A 1 3.20 -2.30 -12.31
CA VAL A 1 2.73 -3.64 -12.73
C VAL A 1 1.35 -3.50 -13.37
N ALA A 2 0.36 -2.94 -12.67
CA ALA A 2 -1.01 -2.79 -13.19
C ALA A 2 -1.07 -2.05 -14.54
N ALA A 3 -0.38 -0.92 -14.65
CA ALA A 3 -0.35 -0.12 -15.89
C ALA A 3 0.23 -0.86 -17.09
N ARG A 4 1.25 -1.71 -16.87
CA ARG A 4 1.86 -2.51 -17.95
C ARG A 4 0.98 -3.65 -18.46
N HIS A 5 0.05 -4.12 -17.62
CA HIS A 5 -0.84 -5.24 -17.95
C HIS A 5 -2.29 -4.81 -18.16
N ALA A 6 -2.57 -3.48 -18.18
CA ALA A 6 -3.91 -2.92 -18.29
C ALA A 6 -4.92 -3.51 -17.27
N ALA A 7 -4.42 -4.00 -16.13
CA ALA A 7 -5.24 -4.57 -15.08
C ALA A 7 -5.76 -3.44 -14.17
N PRO A 8 -7.05 -3.45 -13.79
CA PRO A 8 -7.57 -2.50 -12.82
C PRO A 8 -6.84 -2.67 -11.48
N MET A 9 -6.58 -1.55 -10.82
CA MET A 9 -6.00 -1.51 -9.48
C MET A 9 -6.90 -0.69 -8.56
N ILE A 10 -7.25 -1.28 -7.45
CA ILE A 10 -7.93 -0.60 -6.35
C ILE A 10 -6.91 -0.39 -5.24
N ASP A 11 -6.68 0.86 -4.91
CA ASP A 11 -5.76 1.29 -3.85
C ASP A 11 -6.55 1.68 -2.60
N ILE A 12 -6.25 1.02 -1.48
CA ILE A 12 -6.91 1.25 -0.18
C ILE A 12 -5.84 1.58 0.85
N ARG A 13 -5.88 2.81 1.38
CA ARG A 13 -4.97 3.26 2.42
C ARG A 13 -5.53 2.99 3.80
N LEU A 14 -5.05 1.92 4.43
CA LEU A 14 -5.60 1.38 5.67
C LEU A 14 -5.42 2.30 6.89
N SER A 15 -4.39 3.15 6.92
CA SER A 15 -4.17 4.09 8.02
C SER A 15 -5.24 5.18 8.12
N GLN A 16 -5.99 5.42 7.05
CA GLN A 16 -7.03 6.46 6.97
C GLN A 16 -8.45 5.90 7.10
N MET A 17 -8.58 4.61 7.43
CA MET A 17 -9.87 3.93 7.42
C MET A 17 -10.41 3.66 8.83
N GLU A 18 -11.72 3.56 8.88
CA GLU A 18 -12.46 3.00 10.00
C GLU A 18 -12.82 1.52 9.70
N PRO A 19 -13.06 0.67 10.71
CA PRO A 19 -13.44 -0.73 10.48
C PRO A 19 -14.68 -0.92 9.60
N SER A 20 -15.64 0.00 9.66
CA SER A 20 -16.85 0.02 8.84
C SER A 20 -16.57 0.24 7.36
N ASP A 21 -15.48 0.94 7.02
CA ASP A 21 -15.12 1.21 5.64
C ASP A 21 -14.71 -0.08 4.90
N LEU A 22 -14.12 -1.03 5.63
CA LEU A 22 -13.79 -2.35 5.08
C LEU A 22 -14.94 -3.36 5.22
N ARG A 23 -15.56 -3.43 6.43
CA ARG A 23 -16.59 -4.44 6.72
C ARG A 23 -17.94 -4.11 6.13
N GLY A 24 -18.16 -2.83 5.82
CA GLY A 24 -19.46 -2.33 5.45
C GLY A 24 -20.34 -1.99 6.65
N ILE A 25 -21.60 -1.71 6.37
CA ILE A 25 -22.60 -1.27 7.35
C ILE A 25 -23.67 -2.36 7.50
N PRO A 26 -23.98 -2.79 8.75
CA PRO A 26 -25.07 -3.72 8.97
C PRO A 26 -26.42 -3.04 8.74
N PHE A 27 -27.32 -3.74 8.09
CA PHE A 27 -28.69 -3.31 7.92
C PHE A 27 -29.67 -4.47 8.13
N ARG A 28 -30.87 -4.15 8.56
CA ARG A 28 -31.89 -5.15 8.85
C ARG A 28 -32.68 -5.51 7.60
N VAL A 29 -32.76 -6.80 7.32
CA VAL A 29 -33.66 -7.37 6.32
C VAL A 29 -34.57 -8.38 7.05
N GLU A 30 -35.85 -8.05 7.18
CA GLU A 30 -36.82 -8.83 7.96
C GLU A 30 -36.33 -9.10 9.38
N ASN A 31 -36.03 -10.37 9.72
CA ASN A 31 -35.57 -10.82 11.04
C ASN A 31 -34.06 -11.13 11.10
N ARG A 32 -33.27 -10.71 10.10
CA ARG A 32 -31.82 -10.95 10.03
C ARG A 32 -31.07 -9.65 9.78
N VAL A 33 -29.78 -9.66 10.09
CA VAL A 33 -28.86 -8.59 9.78
C VAL A 33 -28.07 -9.00 8.53
N GLU A 34 -28.04 -8.14 7.55
CA GLU A 34 -27.18 -8.25 6.36
C GLU A 34 -26.16 -7.11 6.39
N TRP A 35 -25.08 -7.26 5.62
CA TRP A 35 -24.03 -6.25 5.53
C TRP A 35 -23.96 -5.67 4.13
N ALA A 36 -24.05 -4.35 4.02
CA ALA A 36 -23.80 -3.65 2.78
C ALA A 36 -22.30 -3.67 2.50
N VAL A 37 -21.88 -4.35 1.43
CA VAL A 37 -20.48 -4.45 1.03
C VAL A 37 -20.01 -3.08 0.52
N PRO A 38 -18.84 -2.58 1.00
CA PRO A 38 -18.29 -1.31 0.55
C PRO A 38 -18.02 -1.30 -0.95
N ALA A 39 -18.44 -0.21 -1.61
CA ALA A 39 -18.31 -0.08 -3.05
C ALA A 39 -16.85 -0.03 -3.55
N MET A 40 -15.90 0.27 -2.66
CA MET A 40 -14.48 0.33 -2.97
C MET A 40 -13.81 -1.05 -3.08
N LEU A 41 -14.44 -2.11 -2.57
CA LEU A 41 -13.87 -3.45 -2.68
C LEU A 41 -14.05 -4.01 -4.11
N PRO A 42 -13.15 -4.89 -4.57
CA PRO A 42 -13.25 -5.55 -5.85
C PRO A 42 -14.61 -6.20 -6.11
N ASP A 43 -15.16 -5.96 -7.27
CA ASP A 43 -16.44 -6.52 -7.69
C ASP A 43 -16.38 -6.87 -9.19
N ILE A 44 -16.80 -8.08 -9.55
CA ILE A 44 -16.67 -8.59 -10.92
C ILE A 44 -17.44 -7.73 -11.92
N HIS A 45 -18.62 -7.23 -11.54
CA HIS A 45 -19.48 -6.47 -12.44
C HIS A 45 -19.00 -5.03 -12.62
N ARG A 46 -18.38 -4.45 -11.59
CA ARG A 46 -17.88 -3.05 -11.60
C ARG A 46 -16.44 -2.94 -12.09
N HIS A 47 -15.60 -3.89 -11.68
CA HIS A 47 -14.16 -3.77 -11.85
C HIS A 47 -13.56 -4.86 -12.75
N GLY A 48 -14.40 -5.82 -13.19
CA GLY A 48 -13.94 -6.95 -13.99
C GLY A 48 -13.43 -8.14 -13.18
N PRO A 49 -13.17 -9.26 -13.86
CA PRO A 49 -12.85 -10.53 -13.21
C PRO A 49 -11.42 -10.59 -12.64
N ASN A 50 -10.50 -9.74 -13.09
CA ASN A 50 -9.11 -9.75 -12.71
C ASN A 50 -8.64 -8.36 -12.33
N GLY A 51 -7.75 -8.26 -11.35
CA GLY A 51 -7.19 -6.98 -10.93
C GLY A 51 -6.22 -7.11 -9.77
N ILE A 52 -5.84 -5.96 -9.24
CA ILE A 52 -4.97 -5.82 -8.07
C ILE A 52 -5.73 -5.07 -6.98
N LEU A 53 -5.87 -5.69 -5.82
CA LEU A 53 -6.24 -5.02 -4.58
C LEU A 53 -4.95 -4.66 -3.84
N PHE A 54 -4.64 -3.37 -3.77
CA PHE A 54 -3.46 -2.85 -3.12
C PHE A 54 -3.84 -2.25 -1.77
N LEU A 55 -3.27 -2.81 -0.69
CA LEU A 55 -3.51 -2.38 0.69
C LEU A 55 -2.29 -1.59 1.16
N ASP A 56 -2.39 -0.26 1.11
CA ASP A 56 -1.30 0.63 1.50
C ASP A 56 -1.30 0.90 3.00
N GLU A 57 -0.11 1.15 3.54
CA GLU A 57 0.13 1.48 4.96
C GLU A 57 -0.40 0.42 5.94
N ILE A 58 -0.29 -0.88 5.57
CA ILE A 58 -0.82 -2.00 6.37
C ILE A 58 -0.21 -2.07 7.78
N THR A 59 1.03 -1.66 7.95
CA THR A 59 1.73 -1.62 9.24
C THR A 59 1.38 -0.41 10.09
N SER A 60 0.74 0.61 9.52
CA SER A 60 0.34 1.85 10.21
C SER A 60 -1.17 1.92 10.46
N ALA A 61 -1.92 0.92 10.05
CA ALA A 61 -3.36 0.86 10.23
C ALA A 61 -3.75 0.68 11.70
N PRO A 62 -4.85 1.30 12.17
CA PRO A 62 -5.38 1.04 13.51
C PRO A 62 -5.64 -0.46 13.74
N PRO A 63 -5.44 -1.00 14.96
CA PRO A 63 -5.57 -2.44 15.23
C PRO A 63 -6.91 -3.05 14.81
N SER A 64 -8.01 -2.31 14.92
CA SER A 64 -9.34 -2.75 14.51
C SER A 64 -9.50 -2.86 12.99
N VAL A 65 -8.88 -1.95 12.24
CA VAL A 65 -8.82 -1.98 10.77
C VAL A 65 -7.89 -3.10 10.32
N SER A 66 -6.72 -3.23 10.98
CA SER A 66 -5.77 -4.30 10.71
C SER A 66 -6.43 -5.67 10.86
N ALA A 67 -7.23 -5.89 11.90
CA ALA A 67 -7.93 -7.16 12.10
C ALA A 67 -8.89 -7.51 10.96
N ALA A 68 -9.60 -6.52 10.39
CA ALA A 68 -10.46 -6.71 9.23
C ALA A 68 -9.64 -6.98 7.96
N ALA A 69 -8.57 -6.20 7.74
CA ALA A 69 -7.67 -6.41 6.61
C ALA A 69 -6.99 -7.79 6.67
N TYR A 70 -6.61 -8.27 7.86
CA TYR A 70 -6.02 -9.59 8.04
C TYR A 70 -6.98 -10.70 7.66
N GLN A 71 -8.26 -10.61 8.06
CA GLN A 71 -9.27 -11.56 7.62
C GLN A 71 -9.42 -11.58 6.10
N LEU A 72 -9.46 -10.40 5.48
CA LEU A 72 -9.55 -10.26 4.03
C LEU A 72 -8.37 -10.92 3.30
N ILE A 73 -7.16 -10.79 3.86
CA ILE A 73 -5.94 -11.38 3.29
C ILE A 73 -5.89 -12.89 3.52
N LEU A 74 -6.16 -13.34 4.75
CA LEU A 74 -6.04 -14.74 5.13
C LEU A 74 -7.09 -15.61 4.46
N ASP A 75 -8.34 -15.15 4.47
CA ASP A 75 -9.50 -15.93 4.07
C ASP A 75 -10.04 -15.51 2.69
N ARG A 76 -9.51 -14.42 2.12
CA ARG A 76 -10.05 -13.74 0.93
C ARG A 76 -11.53 -13.36 1.09
N ARG A 77 -11.97 -13.17 2.33
CA ARG A 77 -13.37 -12.89 2.71
C ARG A 77 -13.43 -11.86 3.83
N LEU A 78 -14.55 -11.15 3.85
CA LEU A 78 -14.85 -10.23 4.94
C LEU A 78 -16.38 -10.23 5.16
N GLY A 79 -16.83 -10.96 6.17
CA GLY A 79 -18.26 -11.23 6.34
C GLY A 79 -18.83 -12.00 5.16
N ALA A 80 -19.84 -11.44 4.52
CA ALA A 80 -20.46 -12.00 3.31
C ALA A 80 -19.70 -11.68 2.01
N TYR A 81 -18.76 -10.73 2.04
CA TYR A 81 -17.96 -10.36 0.88
C TYR A 81 -16.85 -11.37 0.62
N GLU A 82 -16.60 -11.66 -0.64
CA GLU A 82 -15.55 -12.53 -1.11
C GLU A 82 -14.73 -11.84 -2.22
N VAL A 83 -13.39 -11.81 -2.08
CA VAL A 83 -12.51 -11.25 -3.11
C VAL A 83 -12.58 -12.13 -4.34
N PRO A 84 -12.89 -11.58 -5.53
CA PRO A 84 -12.94 -12.36 -6.75
C PRO A 84 -11.63 -13.11 -7.02
N GLU A 85 -11.72 -14.32 -7.54
CA GLU A 85 -10.60 -15.26 -7.65
C GLU A 85 -9.42 -14.69 -8.46
N GLY A 86 -9.70 -13.95 -9.54
CA GLY A 86 -8.68 -13.32 -10.37
C GLY A 86 -8.05 -12.04 -9.81
N TRP A 87 -8.41 -11.62 -8.59
CA TRP A 87 -7.84 -10.44 -7.96
C TRP A 87 -6.66 -10.82 -7.05
N ALA A 88 -5.47 -10.30 -7.37
CA ALA A 88 -4.29 -10.45 -6.53
C ALA A 88 -4.30 -9.40 -5.42
N ILE A 89 -3.90 -9.80 -4.20
CA ILE A 89 -3.76 -8.89 -3.07
C ILE A 89 -2.28 -8.55 -2.89
N PHE A 90 -1.97 -7.26 -2.96
CA PHE A 90 -0.66 -6.69 -2.62
C PHE A 90 -0.81 -5.81 -1.39
N ALA A 91 0.23 -5.73 -0.60
CA ALA A 91 0.27 -4.81 0.54
C ALA A 91 1.60 -4.08 0.59
N ALA A 92 1.58 -2.84 1.07
CA ALA A 92 2.77 -2.08 1.40
C ALA A 92 2.71 -1.56 2.83
N GLY A 93 3.87 -1.43 3.45
CA GLY A 93 3.98 -0.90 4.79
C GLY A 93 5.42 -0.52 5.11
N ASN A 94 5.60 0.31 6.11
CA ASN A 94 6.92 0.72 6.58
C ASN A 94 7.53 -0.37 7.46
N ARG A 95 8.87 -0.43 7.48
CA ARG A 95 9.62 -1.33 8.35
C ARG A 95 9.54 -0.87 9.81
N GLN A 96 9.73 -1.80 10.74
CA GLN A 96 9.95 -1.44 12.13
C GLN A 96 11.24 -0.59 12.25
N GLY A 97 11.11 0.59 12.85
CA GLY A 97 12.23 1.55 12.97
C GLY A 97 12.15 2.72 12.00
N ASP A 98 11.35 2.62 10.92
CA ASP A 98 11.01 3.80 10.13
C ASP A 98 10.15 4.75 10.97
N ARG A 99 10.22 6.06 10.66
CA ARG A 99 9.41 7.04 11.40
C ARG A 99 7.92 6.81 11.16
N GLY A 100 7.17 6.76 12.24
CA GLY A 100 5.73 6.58 12.23
C GLY A 100 5.27 5.53 13.23
N VAL A 101 3.97 5.48 13.47
CA VAL A 101 3.38 4.40 14.26
C VAL A 101 3.33 3.17 13.36
N THR A 102 4.14 2.16 13.70
CA THR A 102 4.12 0.88 13.01
C THR A 102 3.74 -0.23 13.98
N TYR A 103 2.79 -1.06 13.60
CA TYR A 103 2.40 -2.24 14.35
C TYR A 103 3.10 -3.48 13.78
N THR A 104 3.56 -4.35 14.66
CA THR A 104 4.14 -5.63 14.23
C THR A 104 3.07 -6.50 13.55
N MET A 105 3.36 -6.94 12.34
CA MET A 105 2.50 -7.90 11.63
C MET A 105 2.51 -9.25 12.36
N PRO A 106 1.34 -9.82 12.69
CA PRO A 106 1.28 -11.15 13.29
C PRO A 106 1.90 -12.22 12.39
N ALA A 107 2.63 -13.17 12.97
CA ALA A 107 3.32 -14.21 12.23
C ALA A 107 2.42 -15.01 11.26
N PRO A 108 1.16 -15.38 11.61
CA PRO A 108 0.28 -16.06 10.66
C PRO A 108 -0.02 -15.26 9.40
N LEU A 109 -0.10 -13.92 9.50
CA LEU A 109 -0.29 -13.05 8.37
C LEU A 109 1.01 -12.90 7.56
N ALA A 110 2.13 -12.66 8.24
CA ALA A 110 3.43 -12.54 7.59
C ALA A 110 3.74 -13.77 6.71
N ASN A 111 3.43 -14.97 7.17
CA ASN A 111 3.63 -16.21 6.44
C ASN A 111 2.73 -16.38 5.18
N ARG A 112 1.75 -15.51 4.97
CA ARG A 112 0.87 -15.54 3.78
C ARG A 112 1.38 -14.65 2.65
N PHE A 113 2.39 -13.82 2.93
CA PHE A 113 2.99 -12.94 1.95
C PHE A 113 4.36 -13.44 1.47
N SER A 114 4.64 -13.18 0.21
CA SER A 114 6.00 -13.08 -0.27
C SER A 114 6.49 -11.67 0.03
N HIS A 115 7.55 -11.56 0.82
CA HIS A 115 8.07 -10.27 1.26
C HIS A 115 9.15 -9.77 0.30
N PHE A 116 9.04 -8.50 -0.06
CA PHE A 116 10.03 -7.78 -0.86
C PHE A 116 10.44 -6.52 -0.12
N GLU A 117 11.73 -6.33 0.07
CA GLU A 117 12.26 -5.06 0.53
C GLU A 117 12.58 -4.18 -0.67
N VAL A 118 12.08 -2.95 -0.65
CA VAL A 118 12.33 -1.96 -1.70
C VAL A 118 13.34 -0.96 -1.16
N GLU A 119 14.47 -0.86 -1.83
CA GLU A 119 15.54 0.07 -1.50
C GLU A 119 15.67 1.15 -2.57
N ALA A 120 16.12 2.35 -2.15
CA ALA A 120 16.42 3.40 -3.09
C ALA A 120 17.70 3.04 -3.87
N ASN A 121 17.61 3.00 -5.20
CA ASN A 121 18.74 2.74 -6.10
C ASN A 121 18.93 3.95 -7.03
N LEU A 122 20.16 4.45 -7.10
CA LEU A 122 20.45 5.65 -7.89
C LEU A 122 20.28 5.41 -9.39
N ASP A 123 20.74 4.28 -9.91
CA ASP A 123 20.68 4.03 -11.36
C ASP A 123 19.23 3.87 -11.83
N ASP A 124 18.41 3.18 -11.04
CA ASP A 124 16.97 3.05 -11.29
C ASP A 124 16.28 4.42 -11.24
N TRP A 125 16.61 5.24 -10.22
CA TRP A 125 16.06 6.59 -10.10
C TRP A 125 16.48 7.48 -11.26
N VAL A 126 17.73 7.43 -11.68
CA VAL A 126 18.26 8.21 -12.82
C VAL A 126 17.57 7.81 -14.12
N GLY A 127 17.37 6.50 -14.35
CA GLY A 127 16.62 6.02 -15.51
C GLY A 127 15.18 6.57 -15.54
N TRP A 128 14.51 6.56 -14.39
CA TRP A 128 13.20 7.16 -14.25
C TRP A 128 13.22 8.68 -14.42
N ALA A 129 14.20 9.38 -13.83
CA ALA A 129 14.33 10.83 -13.84
C ALA A 129 14.47 11.37 -15.27
N TYR A 130 15.29 10.74 -16.12
CA TYR A 130 15.40 11.10 -17.53
C TYR A 130 14.07 10.91 -18.27
N ALA A 131 13.37 9.81 -18.02
CA ALA A 131 12.09 9.54 -18.68
C ALA A 131 10.97 10.50 -18.24
N ASN A 132 11.10 11.15 -17.08
CA ASN A 132 10.10 12.09 -16.52
C ASN A 132 10.54 13.57 -16.59
N GLY A 133 11.65 13.88 -17.28
CA GLY A 133 12.08 15.25 -17.54
C GLY A 133 12.63 15.99 -16.32
N ILE A 134 13.20 15.27 -15.36
CA ILE A 134 13.91 15.88 -14.23
C ILE A 134 15.15 16.62 -14.72
N ASP A 135 15.43 17.78 -14.14
CA ASP A 135 16.55 18.64 -14.53
C ASP A 135 17.89 17.87 -14.46
N GLU A 136 18.64 17.92 -15.55
CA GLU A 136 19.93 17.21 -15.67
C GLU A 136 20.94 17.64 -14.61
N ARG A 137 20.85 18.86 -14.09
CA ARG A 137 21.72 19.37 -13.02
C ARG A 137 21.47 18.61 -11.71
N LEU A 138 20.21 18.27 -11.41
CA LEU A 138 19.86 17.46 -10.25
C LEU A 138 20.37 16.02 -10.41
N ILE A 139 20.22 15.46 -11.62
CA ILE A 139 20.72 14.12 -11.93
C ILE A 139 22.26 14.09 -11.79
N ALA A 140 22.96 15.10 -12.33
CA ALA A 140 24.41 15.22 -12.22
C ALA A 140 24.86 15.39 -10.76
N PHE A 141 24.13 16.18 -9.97
CA PHE A 141 24.41 16.35 -8.55
C PHE A 141 24.27 15.04 -7.78
N LEU A 142 23.19 14.28 -7.99
CA LEU A 142 22.99 12.99 -7.30
C LEU A 142 23.98 11.91 -7.76
N ARG A 143 24.44 11.96 -9.02
CA ARG A 143 25.55 11.09 -9.45
C ARG A 143 26.86 11.43 -8.77
N PHE A 144 27.09 12.69 -8.44
CA PHE A 144 28.27 13.12 -7.66
C PHE A 144 28.13 12.82 -6.18
N ARG A 145 26.90 12.89 -5.63
CA ARG A 145 26.59 12.65 -4.20
C ARG A 145 25.48 11.59 -4.07
N PRO A 146 25.77 10.32 -4.40
CA PRO A 146 24.76 9.25 -4.44
C PRO A 146 24.09 8.97 -3.09
N GLU A 147 24.80 9.21 -1.99
CA GLU A 147 24.29 9.06 -0.62
C GLU A 147 23.11 10.01 -0.32
N LEU A 148 23.00 11.14 -1.04
CA LEU A 148 21.92 12.09 -0.86
C LEU A 148 20.63 11.71 -1.60
N LEU A 149 20.61 10.63 -2.38
CA LEU A 149 19.35 10.15 -2.96
C LEU A 149 18.35 9.75 -1.87
N PHE A 150 18.86 9.10 -0.81
CA PHE A 150 18.08 8.70 0.34
C PHE A 150 18.97 8.74 1.60
N ASP A 151 18.74 9.74 2.42
CA ASP A 151 19.46 9.91 3.70
C ASP A 151 18.44 10.05 4.84
N PHE A 152 18.00 8.90 5.36
CA PHE A 152 17.04 8.82 6.45
C PHE A 152 17.72 8.44 7.76
N ASP A 153 18.01 9.46 8.58
CA ASP A 153 18.51 9.28 9.93
C ASP A 153 17.52 9.87 10.94
N THR A 154 16.94 8.99 11.75
CA THR A 154 15.97 9.38 12.77
C THR A 154 16.54 10.27 13.86
N ALA A 155 17.84 10.23 14.08
CA ALA A 155 18.53 11.04 15.10
C ALA A 155 18.89 12.44 14.58
N HIS A 156 19.29 12.56 13.30
CA HIS A 156 19.82 13.79 12.73
C HIS A 156 18.83 14.53 11.83
N ASN A 157 17.85 13.84 11.23
CA ASN A 157 16.87 14.42 10.31
C ASN A 157 15.47 14.48 10.91
N PRO A 158 15.21 15.33 11.93
CA PRO A 158 13.95 15.28 12.68
C PRO A 158 12.72 15.76 11.90
N VAL A 159 12.88 16.56 10.84
CA VAL A 159 11.76 17.19 10.12
C VAL A 159 11.67 16.76 8.67
N ALA A 160 12.77 16.84 7.93
CA ALA A 160 12.83 16.51 6.50
C ALA A 160 14.14 15.78 6.19
N PHE A 161 14.12 14.93 5.20
CA PHE A 161 15.28 14.18 4.73
C PHE A 161 15.23 14.02 3.20
N PRO A 162 16.39 13.88 2.55
CA PRO A 162 16.48 13.57 1.15
C PRO A 162 15.84 12.20 0.85
N SER A 163 15.02 12.14 -0.17
CA SER A 163 14.39 10.91 -0.66
C SER A 163 14.15 11.00 -2.16
N PRO A 164 14.00 9.86 -2.87
CA PRO A 164 13.65 9.87 -4.28
C PRO A 164 12.46 10.75 -4.61
N ARG A 165 11.45 10.77 -3.73
CA ARG A 165 10.25 11.61 -3.88
C ARG A 165 10.53 13.10 -3.68
N SER A 166 11.39 13.48 -2.72
CA SER A 166 11.72 14.90 -2.51
C SER A 166 12.53 15.47 -3.67
N TRP A 167 13.34 14.65 -4.33
CA TRP A 167 14.09 15.05 -5.53
C TRP A 167 13.23 15.17 -6.80
N GLU A 168 12.05 14.56 -6.81
CA GLU A 168 11.07 14.73 -7.91
C GLU A 168 10.46 16.12 -7.94
N VAL A 169 10.30 16.75 -6.76
CA VAL A 169 9.64 18.07 -6.61
C VAL A 169 10.62 19.22 -6.41
N ALA A 170 11.91 18.95 -6.40
CA ALA A 170 12.97 19.96 -6.30
C ALA A 170 13.28 20.56 -7.66
#